data_9e7ddcc280bf69e52aa2a6a7aa5a0ad3
#
_entry.id   9e7ddcc280bf69e52aa2a6a7aa5a0ad3
#
_cell.length_a   1.000
_cell.length_b   1.000
_cell.length_c   1.000
_cell.angle_alpha   90.00
_cell.angle_beta   90.00
_cell.angle_gamma   90.00
#
_symmetry.space_group_name_H-M   'P 1'
#
loop_
_entity.id
_entity.type
_entity.pdbx_description
1 polymer ?
#
loop_
_entity_poly.entity_id
_entity_poly.type
_entity_poly.pdbx_seq_one_letter_code
_entity_poly.pdbx_strand_id
1 'polypeptide(L)'
;MTMKNPEYDFKWCPGCGDFGVRRALEGAISRRTIEDESPPENNVVIAGIGCSGNMVHMLEGDQPYGFHGIHGRTLPVAMGVKSSNPELNVVVVAGDGDFLGIGQEHIAPQAARNLNITAIVMDNGVYGLTKGQSSPTTNMGVITNSTPYGKTEEKIRPFQMYLTMGVSFVASTMSSQVKRMSGLISDAMNHPGFAIVHVQSPCTEYNNTFEALKGNAKKGIPPLAYDVPDDHDESDLRAANELAIDSGVPLGVLYRDTSRQTLDQKIDEVTAKAKEKTTASLLDALSIRAD
;
A
#
# COMPACT_ATOMS: atom_id res chain seq x y z
N MET A 1 25.84 9.65 -8.54
CA MET A 1 25.65 10.29 -7.22
C MET A 1 24.48 11.25 -7.36
N THR A 2 23.32 10.89 -6.87
CA THR A 2 22.18 11.81 -6.78
C THR A 2 22.55 12.89 -5.76
N MET A 3 22.62 14.14 -6.21
CA MET A 3 22.78 15.28 -5.30
C MET A 3 21.52 15.37 -4.44
N LYS A 4 21.65 15.05 -3.13
CA LYS A 4 20.60 15.36 -2.16
C LYS A 4 20.33 16.87 -2.24
N ASN A 5 19.07 17.24 -2.41
CA ASN A 5 18.72 18.66 -2.37
C ASN A 5 19.10 19.22 -0.98
N PRO A 6 20.08 20.13 -0.87
CA PRO A 6 20.56 20.63 0.41
C PRO A 6 19.53 21.47 1.17
N GLU A 7 18.45 21.91 0.51
CA GLU A 7 17.38 22.71 1.11
C GLU A 7 16.41 21.88 1.95
N TYR A 8 16.36 20.55 1.75
CA TYR A 8 15.41 19.67 2.44
C TYR A 8 16.13 18.51 3.10
N ASP A 9 16.23 18.56 4.42
CA ASP A 9 16.81 17.48 5.22
C ASP A 9 15.72 16.48 5.64
N PHE A 10 15.29 15.66 4.69
CA PHE A 10 14.35 14.58 4.96
C PHE A 10 15.02 13.51 5.81
N LYS A 11 14.50 13.27 7.01
CA LYS A 11 15.05 12.31 7.97
C LYS A 11 13.95 11.45 8.54
N TRP A 12 14.32 10.22 8.87
CA TRP A 12 13.59 9.39 9.82
C TRP A 12 14.35 9.30 11.13
N CYS A 13 13.64 9.07 12.21
CA CYS A 13 14.22 8.89 13.54
C CYS A 13 15.08 7.62 13.59
N PRO A 14 16.12 7.55 14.44
CA PRO A 14 16.92 6.35 14.60
C PRO A 14 16.04 5.14 14.98
N GLY A 15 16.20 4.04 14.24
CA GLY A 15 15.43 2.80 14.47
C GLY A 15 14.00 2.80 13.90
N CYS A 16 13.58 3.88 13.21
CA CYS A 16 12.27 3.92 12.54
C CYS A 16 12.08 2.74 11.59
N GLY A 17 10.88 2.15 11.61
CA GLY A 17 10.52 1.02 10.75
C GLY A 17 10.66 1.33 9.25
N ASP A 18 10.43 2.57 8.85
CA ASP A 18 10.45 3.01 7.44
C ASP A 18 11.80 2.78 6.75
N PHE A 19 12.92 2.73 7.48
CA PHE A 19 14.21 2.31 6.92
C PHE A 19 14.21 0.89 6.36
N GLY A 20 13.51 -0.02 7.05
CA GLY A 20 13.35 -1.39 6.57
C GLY A 20 12.49 -1.45 5.31
N VAL A 21 11.41 -0.68 5.27
CA VAL A 21 10.52 -0.59 4.10
C VAL A 21 11.25 -0.02 2.89
N ARG A 22 12.05 1.03 3.08
CA ARG A 22 12.90 1.59 2.03
C ARG A 22 13.78 0.52 1.39
N ARG A 23 14.56 -0.20 2.20
CA ARG A 23 15.45 -1.26 1.70
C ARG A 23 14.72 -2.37 0.98
N ALA A 24 13.52 -2.72 1.44
CA ALA A 24 12.71 -3.75 0.80
C ALA A 24 12.16 -3.28 -0.56
N LEU A 25 11.72 -2.03 -0.66
CA LEU A 25 11.25 -1.43 -1.91
C LEU A 25 12.40 -1.29 -2.92
N GLU A 26 13.56 -0.79 -2.49
CA GLU A 26 14.78 -0.73 -3.32
C GLU A 26 15.14 -2.12 -3.87
N GLY A 27 15.09 -3.15 -3.02
CA GLY A 27 15.34 -4.53 -3.43
C GLY A 27 14.30 -5.07 -4.42
N ALA A 28 13.02 -4.71 -4.27
CA ALA A 28 11.97 -5.12 -5.20
C ALA A 28 12.10 -4.41 -6.57
N ILE A 29 12.38 -3.11 -6.59
CA ILE A 29 12.64 -2.35 -7.82
C ILE A 29 13.88 -2.90 -8.55
N SER A 30 14.98 -3.12 -7.81
CA SER A 30 16.23 -3.68 -8.39
C SER A 30 16.00 -5.07 -8.99
N ARG A 31 15.22 -5.93 -8.32
CA ARG A 31 14.88 -7.26 -8.85
C ARG A 31 14.11 -7.13 -10.16
N ARG A 32 13.09 -6.28 -10.21
CA ARG A 32 12.31 -6.04 -11.42
C ARG A 32 13.16 -5.51 -12.57
N THR A 33 14.13 -4.64 -12.28
CA THR A 33 15.06 -4.13 -13.28
C THR A 33 15.95 -5.25 -13.86
N ILE A 34 16.38 -6.20 -13.03
CA ILE A 34 17.28 -7.27 -13.43
C ILE A 34 16.52 -8.44 -14.07
N GLU A 35 15.43 -8.90 -13.45
CA GLU A 35 14.71 -10.12 -13.86
C GLU A 35 13.75 -9.85 -15.01
N ASP A 36 13.06 -8.69 -15.02
CA ASP A 36 12.06 -8.33 -16.03
C ASP A 36 12.63 -7.38 -17.11
N GLU A 37 13.94 -7.08 -17.05
CA GLU A 37 14.62 -6.13 -17.95
C GLU A 37 13.91 -4.76 -17.99
N SER A 38 13.18 -4.41 -16.92
CA SER A 38 12.41 -3.18 -16.82
C SER A 38 13.31 -2.05 -16.29
N PRO A 39 13.57 -1.00 -17.07
CA PRO A 39 14.44 0.08 -16.64
C PRO A 39 13.87 0.81 -15.42
N PRO A 40 14.72 1.35 -14.51
CA PRO A 40 14.26 2.00 -13.27
C PRO A 40 13.24 3.11 -13.48
N GLU A 41 13.34 3.84 -14.59
CA GLU A 41 12.42 4.92 -14.97
C GLU A 41 10.99 4.45 -15.29
N ASN A 42 10.78 3.15 -15.54
CA ASN A 42 9.45 2.59 -15.67
C ASN A 42 8.74 2.41 -14.32
N ASN A 43 9.46 2.61 -13.22
CA ASN A 43 8.85 2.63 -11.90
C ASN A 43 8.50 4.07 -11.50
N VAL A 44 7.30 4.26 -10.97
CA VAL A 44 6.84 5.55 -10.44
C VAL A 44 6.39 5.35 -9.00
N VAL A 45 7.04 6.03 -8.07
CA VAL A 45 6.71 5.96 -6.64
C VAL A 45 5.90 7.20 -6.26
N ILE A 46 4.66 6.99 -5.84
CA ILE A 46 3.72 8.03 -5.42
C ILE A 46 3.65 8.04 -3.90
N ALA A 47 4.15 9.08 -3.28
CA ALA A 47 4.13 9.24 -1.83
C ALA A 47 3.07 10.25 -1.37
N GLY A 48 2.42 9.93 -0.26
CA GLY A 48 1.51 10.83 0.45
C GLY A 48 2.24 11.72 1.46
N ILE A 49 1.52 12.25 2.42
CA ILE A 49 2.08 13.15 3.44
C ILE A 49 2.21 12.41 4.79
N GLY A 50 3.36 12.56 5.40
CA GLY A 50 3.74 11.97 6.66
C GLY A 50 5.22 11.53 6.64
N CYS A 51 5.68 10.85 7.69
CA CYS A 51 7.04 10.29 7.71
C CYS A 51 7.28 9.36 6.51
N SER A 52 6.29 8.51 6.21
CA SER A 52 6.31 7.59 5.06
C SER A 52 6.45 8.31 3.72
N GLY A 53 5.91 9.53 3.57
CA GLY A 53 6.02 10.34 2.37
C GLY A 53 7.47 10.73 2.02
N ASN A 54 8.36 10.77 3.00
CA ASN A 54 9.77 11.03 2.78
C ASN A 54 10.46 9.93 1.95
N MET A 55 9.80 8.78 1.74
CA MET A 55 10.34 7.65 1.00
C MET A 55 10.94 8.06 -0.35
N VAL A 56 10.22 8.84 -1.15
CA VAL A 56 10.66 9.26 -2.50
C VAL A 56 11.95 10.11 -2.48
N HIS A 57 12.25 10.75 -1.36
CA HIS A 57 13.47 11.57 -1.20
C HIS A 57 14.64 10.77 -0.62
N MET A 58 14.35 9.59 -0.07
CA MET A 58 15.33 8.77 0.65
C MET A 58 15.71 7.48 -0.05
N LEU A 59 15.04 7.12 -1.15
CA LEU A 59 15.42 5.98 -1.98
C LEU A 59 16.87 6.14 -2.46
N GLU A 60 17.64 5.06 -2.45
CA GLU A 60 19.03 4.98 -2.88
C GLU A 60 19.17 4.05 -4.10
N GLY A 61 20.27 4.20 -4.85
CA GLY A 61 20.51 3.40 -6.06
C GLY A 61 19.91 4.06 -7.30
N ASP A 62 19.56 3.22 -8.28
CA ASP A 62 18.88 3.67 -9.49
C ASP A 62 17.49 4.18 -9.14
N GLN A 63 17.25 5.45 -9.47
CA GLN A 63 16.07 6.16 -8.98
C GLN A 63 14.87 5.95 -9.90
N PRO A 64 13.73 5.48 -9.35
CA PRO A 64 12.44 5.60 -10.01
C PRO A 64 11.99 7.06 -10.07
N TYR A 65 11.01 7.38 -10.89
CA TYR A 65 10.33 8.66 -10.77
C TYR A 65 9.58 8.74 -9.44
N GLY A 66 9.72 9.86 -8.72
CA GLY A 66 9.07 10.10 -7.44
C GLY A 66 8.10 11.26 -7.51
N PHE A 67 6.93 11.10 -6.90
CA PHE A 67 5.98 12.17 -6.68
C PHE A 67 5.60 12.22 -5.20
N HIS A 68 5.85 13.37 -4.54
CA HIS A 68 5.46 13.62 -3.15
C HIS A 68 4.29 14.58 -3.17
N GLY A 69 3.11 14.08 -2.92
CA GLY A 69 1.88 14.80 -3.19
C GLY A 69 1.03 15.15 -1.97
N ILE A 70 -0.25 15.35 -2.22
CA ILE A 70 -1.23 15.84 -1.24
C ILE A 70 -1.62 14.71 -0.28
N HIS A 71 -1.83 15.04 0.98
CA HIS A 71 -2.26 14.11 2.04
C HIS A 71 -3.54 13.38 1.66
N GLY A 72 -3.50 12.04 1.75
CA GLY A 72 -4.62 11.16 1.43
C GLY A 72 -4.98 11.05 -0.05
N ARG A 73 -4.12 11.51 -0.97
CA ARG A 73 -4.43 11.51 -2.41
C ARG A 73 -3.47 10.68 -3.25
N THR A 74 -2.78 9.74 -2.64
CA THR A 74 -1.85 8.85 -3.34
C THR A 74 -2.55 8.00 -4.41
N LEU A 75 -3.69 7.39 -4.07
CA LEU A 75 -4.42 6.53 -5.00
C LEU A 75 -4.99 7.28 -6.22
N PRO A 76 -5.66 8.44 -6.10
CA PRO A 76 -6.12 9.18 -7.28
C PRO A 76 -4.97 9.69 -8.16
N VAL A 77 -3.82 10.07 -7.57
CA VAL A 77 -2.62 10.42 -8.35
C VAL A 77 -2.08 9.19 -9.08
N ALA A 78 -1.94 8.07 -8.37
CA ALA A 78 -1.48 6.81 -8.96
C ALA A 78 -2.41 6.34 -10.09
N MET A 79 -3.72 6.48 -9.93
CA MET A 79 -4.70 6.21 -10.98
C MET A 79 -4.46 7.07 -12.21
N GLY A 80 -4.22 8.38 -12.03
CA GLY A 80 -3.92 9.28 -13.14
C GLY A 80 -2.65 8.87 -13.89
N VAL A 81 -1.58 8.56 -13.17
CA VAL A 81 -0.31 8.08 -13.75
C VAL A 81 -0.52 6.78 -14.53
N LYS A 82 -1.13 5.77 -13.90
CA LYS A 82 -1.35 4.46 -14.52
C LYS A 82 -2.25 4.54 -15.74
N SER A 83 -3.32 5.35 -15.69
CA SER A 83 -4.24 5.52 -16.82
C SER A 83 -3.62 6.31 -17.98
N SER A 84 -2.64 7.19 -17.71
CA SER A 84 -1.93 7.94 -18.76
C SER A 84 -0.87 7.10 -19.47
N ASN A 85 -0.27 6.14 -18.76
CA ASN A 85 0.68 5.19 -19.33
C ASN A 85 0.55 3.82 -18.62
N PRO A 86 -0.21 2.88 -19.19
CA PRO A 86 -0.44 1.54 -18.62
C PRO A 86 0.82 0.69 -18.44
N GLU A 87 1.91 0.99 -19.15
CA GLU A 87 3.17 0.24 -19.06
C GLU A 87 3.95 0.55 -17.78
N LEU A 88 3.67 1.68 -17.13
CA LEU A 88 4.39 2.06 -15.92
C LEU A 88 4.04 1.14 -14.75
N ASN A 89 5.06 0.79 -13.98
CA ASN A 89 4.88 0.18 -12.68
C ASN A 89 4.67 1.27 -11.63
N VAL A 90 3.46 1.35 -11.09
CA VAL A 90 3.05 2.41 -10.15
C VAL A 90 2.98 1.87 -8.75
N VAL A 91 3.83 2.41 -7.88
CA VAL A 91 3.91 2.05 -6.47
C VAL A 91 3.50 3.24 -5.60
N VAL A 92 2.51 3.02 -4.75
CA VAL A 92 2.07 3.99 -3.73
C VAL A 92 2.78 3.68 -2.42
N VAL A 93 3.29 4.70 -1.74
CA VAL A 93 3.81 4.61 -0.38
C VAL A 93 3.08 5.61 0.52
N ALA A 94 2.49 5.13 1.60
CA ALA A 94 1.67 5.94 2.48
C ALA A 94 1.69 5.41 3.92
N GLY A 95 1.56 6.28 4.91
CA GLY A 95 1.33 5.88 6.28
C GLY A 95 -0.14 5.51 6.53
N ASP A 96 -0.41 4.85 7.66
CA ASP A 96 -1.77 4.51 8.10
C ASP A 96 -2.67 5.75 8.20
N GLY A 97 -2.18 6.84 8.77
CA GLY A 97 -2.94 8.10 8.85
C GLY A 97 -3.24 8.73 7.49
N ASP A 98 -2.33 8.62 6.54
CA ASP A 98 -2.49 9.11 5.17
C ASP A 98 -3.46 8.24 4.36
N PHE A 99 -3.28 6.93 4.41
CA PHE A 99 -4.01 5.98 3.58
C PHE A 99 -5.37 5.59 4.15
N LEU A 100 -5.46 5.35 5.46
CA LEU A 100 -6.66 4.87 6.16
C LEU A 100 -7.43 5.99 6.87
N GLY A 101 -6.81 7.16 7.03
CA GLY A 101 -7.48 8.36 7.50
C GLY A 101 -8.16 9.09 6.35
N ILE A 102 -7.53 10.16 5.89
CA ILE A 102 -8.11 11.04 4.84
C ILE A 102 -8.09 10.42 3.42
N GLY A 103 -7.36 9.31 3.22
CA GLY A 103 -7.29 8.62 1.92
C GLY A 103 -8.22 7.43 1.75
N GLN A 104 -8.93 7.03 2.80
CA GLN A 104 -9.70 5.79 2.84
C GLN A 104 -10.76 5.68 1.74
N GLU A 105 -11.44 6.78 1.40
CA GLU A 105 -12.50 6.81 0.40
C GLU A 105 -12.03 6.45 -1.02
N HIS A 106 -10.71 6.48 -1.28
CA HIS A 106 -10.14 6.14 -2.58
C HIS A 106 -9.88 4.64 -2.74
N ILE A 107 -9.88 3.85 -1.67
CA ILE A 107 -9.57 2.41 -1.71
C ILE A 107 -10.66 1.64 -2.47
N ALA A 108 -11.93 1.83 -2.12
CA ALA A 108 -13.02 1.12 -2.75
C ALA A 108 -13.16 1.40 -4.26
N PRO A 109 -13.12 2.66 -4.75
CA PRO A 109 -13.12 2.94 -6.18
C PRO A 109 -11.91 2.33 -6.92
N GLN A 110 -10.73 2.29 -6.27
CA GLN A 110 -9.54 1.69 -6.85
C GLN A 110 -9.66 0.17 -6.92
N ALA A 111 -10.17 -0.47 -5.87
CA ALA A 111 -10.43 -1.91 -5.85
C ALA A 111 -11.47 -2.31 -6.90
N ALA A 112 -12.53 -1.51 -7.09
CA ALA A 112 -13.54 -1.76 -8.13
C ALA A 112 -12.96 -1.68 -9.55
N ARG A 113 -12.03 -0.74 -9.81
CA ARG A 113 -11.33 -0.62 -11.09
C ARG A 113 -10.31 -1.73 -11.29
N ASN A 114 -9.73 -2.21 -10.22
CA ASN A 114 -8.66 -3.22 -10.22
C ASN A 114 -7.49 -2.83 -11.14
N LEU A 115 -7.08 -1.54 -11.12
CA LEU A 115 -5.89 -1.09 -11.83
C LEU A 115 -4.64 -1.73 -11.24
N ASN A 116 -3.68 -2.06 -12.09
CA ASN A 116 -2.40 -2.61 -11.67
C ASN A 116 -1.55 -1.53 -10.96
N ILE A 117 -1.80 -1.38 -9.67
CA ILE A 117 -1.14 -0.45 -8.75
C ILE A 117 -0.81 -1.20 -7.47
N THR A 118 0.42 -1.04 -6.98
CA THR A 118 0.85 -1.60 -5.71
C THR A 118 0.86 -0.51 -4.63
N ALA A 119 0.16 -0.71 -3.53
CA ALA A 119 0.20 0.18 -2.38
C ALA A 119 0.95 -0.46 -1.21
N ILE A 120 1.98 0.23 -0.70
CA ILE A 120 2.71 -0.12 0.51
C ILE A 120 2.23 0.80 1.63
N VAL A 121 1.49 0.24 2.58
CA VAL A 121 0.93 0.99 3.72
C VAL A 121 1.82 0.77 4.93
N MET A 122 2.50 1.81 5.38
CA MET A 122 3.40 1.78 6.54
C MET A 122 2.64 2.19 7.79
N ASP A 123 2.17 1.18 8.54
CA ASP A 123 1.38 1.37 9.74
C ASP A 123 2.26 1.48 10.97
N ASN A 124 2.27 2.64 11.60
CA ASN A 124 2.93 2.89 12.87
C ASN A 124 1.95 3.24 14.02
N GLY A 125 0.65 3.30 13.72
CA GLY A 125 -0.40 3.59 14.69
C GLY A 125 -0.42 5.02 15.24
N VAL A 126 0.24 5.99 14.57
CA VAL A 126 0.26 7.41 14.98
C VAL A 126 0.52 8.34 13.79
N TYR A 127 0.12 9.59 13.88
CA TYR A 127 0.63 10.67 13.02
C TYR A 127 2.01 11.11 13.54
N GLY A 128 3.09 10.44 13.09
CA GLY A 128 4.43 10.67 13.61
C GLY A 128 5.03 12.03 13.23
N LEU A 129 4.87 12.47 11.97
CA LEU A 129 5.44 13.72 11.47
C LEU A 129 4.93 14.94 12.25
N THR A 130 3.67 14.93 12.65
CA THR A 130 3.01 16.00 13.40
C THR A 130 3.11 15.84 14.91
N LYS A 131 3.99 14.95 15.38
CA LYS A 131 4.39 14.76 16.79
C LYS A 131 3.46 13.86 17.62
N GLY A 132 2.87 12.83 17.01
CA GLY A 132 2.32 11.69 17.74
C GLY A 132 0.83 11.82 18.10
N GLN A 133 -0.01 12.34 17.22
CA GLN A 133 -1.47 12.28 17.37
C GLN A 133 -1.98 10.88 17.07
N SER A 134 -3.19 10.56 17.57
CA SER A 134 -3.87 9.30 17.27
C SER A 134 -4.19 9.19 15.79
N SER A 135 -3.84 8.06 15.19
CA SER A 135 -4.20 7.68 13.83
C SER A 135 -5.42 6.73 13.80
N PRO A 136 -5.95 6.39 12.62
CA PRO A 136 -7.05 5.42 12.53
C PRO A 136 -6.73 4.05 13.13
N THR A 137 -5.47 3.62 13.09
CA THR A 137 -5.02 2.32 13.60
C THR A 137 -4.54 2.34 15.05
N THR A 138 -4.48 3.51 15.69
CA THR A 138 -4.18 3.62 17.12
C THR A 138 -5.22 2.83 17.94
N ASN A 139 -4.77 1.97 18.85
CA ASN A 139 -5.67 1.21 19.72
C ASN A 139 -6.49 2.13 20.63
N MET A 140 -7.72 1.72 20.95
CA MET A 140 -8.53 2.38 21.96
C MET A 140 -7.79 2.41 23.32
N GLY A 141 -7.97 3.49 24.05
CA GLY A 141 -7.31 3.71 25.36
C GLY A 141 -5.89 4.23 25.29
N VAL A 142 -5.23 4.24 24.14
CA VAL A 142 -3.86 4.78 24.00
C VAL A 142 -3.87 6.29 24.17
N ILE A 143 -3.01 6.76 25.08
CA ILE A 143 -2.78 8.18 25.33
C ILE A 143 -1.83 8.73 24.29
N THR A 144 -2.25 9.80 23.62
CA THR A 144 -1.45 10.53 22.62
C THR A 144 -1.60 12.04 22.81
N ASN A 145 -0.86 12.84 22.05
CA ASN A 145 -0.98 14.30 22.11
C ASN A 145 -2.37 14.83 21.75
N SER A 146 -3.14 14.10 20.93
CA SER A 146 -4.52 14.47 20.59
C SER A 146 -5.58 13.80 21.49
N THR A 147 -5.20 12.80 22.27
CA THR A 147 -6.09 12.04 23.15
C THR A 147 -5.47 11.89 24.56
N PRO A 148 -5.38 12.96 25.33
CA PRO A 148 -4.67 12.97 26.62
C PRO A 148 -5.29 12.08 27.70
N TYR A 149 -6.55 11.68 27.55
CA TYR A 149 -7.28 10.75 28.43
C TYR A 149 -7.45 9.36 27.82
N GLY A 150 -6.76 9.06 26.70
CA GLY A 150 -6.89 7.86 25.92
C GLY A 150 -7.85 8.01 24.74
N LYS A 151 -7.53 7.34 23.63
CA LYS A 151 -8.39 7.30 22.44
C LYS A 151 -9.71 6.59 22.79
N THR A 152 -10.84 7.19 22.42
CA THR A 152 -12.18 6.67 22.71
C THR A 152 -12.77 5.84 21.56
N GLU A 153 -12.31 6.09 20.32
CA GLU A 153 -12.80 5.37 19.17
C GLU A 153 -12.05 4.04 18.99
N GLU A 154 -12.77 3.05 18.46
CA GLU A 154 -12.19 1.80 18.01
C GLU A 154 -11.20 2.04 16.86
N LYS A 155 -10.17 1.21 16.80
CA LYS A 155 -9.26 1.24 15.65
C LYS A 155 -9.91 0.65 14.40
N ILE A 156 -9.53 1.16 13.24
CA ILE A 156 -9.83 0.51 11.97
C ILE A 156 -9.12 -0.85 11.93
N ARG A 157 -9.78 -1.85 11.35
CA ARG A 157 -9.23 -3.17 11.03
C ARG A 157 -8.82 -3.20 9.55
N PRO A 158 -7.56 -2.93 9.20
CA PRO A 158 -7.17 -2.70 7.82
C PRO A 158 -7.43 -3.89 6.91
N PHE A 159 -7.07 -5.10 7.32
CA PHE A 159 -7.21 -6.30 6.48
C PHE A 159 -8.68 -6.60 6.15
N GLN A 160 -9.55 -6.54 7.16
CA GLN A 160 -10.98 -6.74 6.96
C GLN A 160 -11.56 -5.69 6.01
N MET A 161 -11.14 -4.44 6.15
CA MET A 161 -11.55 -3.36 5.28
C MET A 161 -11.09 -3.58 3.83
N TYR A 162 -9.82 -3.95 3.60
CA TYR A 162 -9.30 -4.21 2.25
C TYR A 162 -10.06 -5.34 1.55
N LEU A 163 -10.28 -6.44 2.25
CA LEU A 163 -11.04 -7.58 1.72
C LEU A 163 -12.48 -7.21 1.42
N THR A 164 -13.15 -6.49 2.31
CA THR A 164 -14.53 -6.02 2.11
C THR A 164 -14.65 -5.05 0.93
N MET A 165 -13.66 -4.20 0.71
CA MET A 165 -13.62 -3.29 -0.44
C MET A 165 -13.24 -3.99 -1.75
N GLY A 166 -12.84 -5.26 -1.71
CA GLY A 166 -12.54 -6.07 -2.88
C GLY A 166 -11.15 -5.83 -3.46
N VAL A 167 -10.16 -5.53 -2.63
CA VAL A 167 -8.75 -5.51 -3.05
C VAL A 167 -8.33 -6.91 -3.48
N SER A 168 -7.69 -7.03 -4.66
CA SER A 168 -7.42 -8.33 -5.28
C SER A 168 -6.12 -9.00 -4.79
N PHE A 169 -5.24 -8.26 -4.11
CA PHE A 169 -4.08 -8.80 -3.43
C PHE A 169 -3.87 -8.09 -2.09
N VAL A 170 -3.87 -8.87 -1.00
CA VAL A 170 -3.64 -8.35 0.36
C VAL A 170 -2.55 -9.17 1.02
N ALA A 171 -1.45 -8.52 1.37
CA ALA A 171 -0.36 -9.12 2.11
C ALA A 171 0.01 -8.27 3.34
N SER A 172 0.61 -8.91 4.33
CA SER A 172 1.05 -8.29 5.56
C SER A 172 2.48 -8.70 5.92
N THR A 173 3.24 -7.77 6.50
CA THR A 173 4.62 -8.03 6.95
C THR A 173 5.03 -7.03 8.03
N MET A 174 6.27 -7.20 8.53
CA MET A 174 6.90 -6.28 9.47
C MET A 174 8.13 -5.64 8.84
N SER A 175 8.35 -4.35 9.12
CA SER A 175 9.49 -3.57 8.61
C SER A 175 10.86 -4.17 8.95
N SER A 176 10.95 -4.98 10.00
CA SER A 176 12.17 -5.68 10.39
C SER A 176 12.47 -6.95 9.57
N GLN A 177 11.52 -7.43 8.75
CA GLN A 177 11.68 -8.63 7.90
C GLN A 177 12.00 -8.24 6.45
N VAL A 178 13.07 -7.47 6.24
CA VAL A 178 13.41 -6.82 4.96
C VAL A 178 13.39 -7.78 3.77
N LYS A 179 14.02 -8.96 3.88
CA LYS A 179 14.07 -9.94 2.79
C LYS A 179 12.69 -10.47 2.42
N ARG A 180 11.87 -10.86 3.42
CA ARG A 180 10.49 -11.32 3.21
C ARG A 180 9.63 -10.23 2.61
N MET A 181 9.72 -9.03 3.17
CA MET A 181 8.99 -7.85 2.69
C MET A 181 9.32 -7.51 1.24
N SER A 182 10.61 -7.56 0.85
CA SER A 182 11.03 -7.35 -0.54
C SER A 182 10.41 -8.38 -1.48
N GLY A 183 10.28 -9.64 -1.06
CA GLY A 183 9.56 -10.69 -1.79
C GLY A 183 8.08 -10.35 -1.98
N LEU A 184 7.38 -10.02 -0.89
CA LEU A 184 5.96 -9.67 -0.92
C LEU A 184 5.67 -8.41 -1.76
N ILE A 185 6.56 -7.41 -1.70
CA ILE A 185 6.44 -6.22 -2.57
C ILE A 185 6.62 -6.61 -4.04
N SER A 186 7.61 -7.47 -4.35
CA SER A 186 7.82 -7.97 -5.71
C SER A 186 6.59 -8.74 -6.22
N ASP A 187 6.03 -9.62 -5.39
CA ASP A 187 4.81 -10.37 -5.72
C ASP A 187 3.62 -9.43 -5.97
N ALA A 188 3.47 -8.40 -5.14
CA ALA A 188 2.44 -7.38 -5.29
C ALA A 188 2.60 -6.55 -6.57
N MET A 189 3.85 -6.19 -6.94
CA MET A 189 4.17 -5.47 -8.19
C MET A 189 3.90 -6.31 -9.44
N ASN A 190 3.95 -7.64 -9.32
CA ASN A 190 3.69 -8.58 -10.41
C ASN A 190 2.22 -9.06 -10.43
N HIS A 191 1.43 -8.72 -9.42
CA HIS A 191 0.02 -9.08 -9.37
C HIS A 191 -0.79 -8.30 -10.43
N PRO A 192 -1.60 -8.98 -11.25
CA PRO A 192 -2.45 -8.30 -12.24
C PRO A 192 -3.68 -7.67 -11.55
N GLY A 193 -3.52 -6.47 -11.02
CA GLY A 193 -4.60 -5.75 -10.33
C GLY A 193 -4.13 -4.89 -9.17
N PHE A 194 -5.08 -4.48 -8.34
CA PHE A 194 -4.80 -3.63 -7.19
C PHE A 194 -4.29 -4.45 -6.01
N ALA A 195 -3.04 -4.20 -5.64
CA ALA A 195 -2.33 -4.90 -4.57
C ALA A 195 -2.06 -3.97 -3.38
N ILE A 196 -2.21 -4.50 -2.16
CA ILE A 196 -1.83 -3.82 -0.92
C ILE A 196 -0.88 -4.70 -0.11
N VAL A 197 0.29 -4.17 0.22
CA VAL A 197 1.22 -4.72 1.20
C VAL A 197 1.16 -3.85 2.45
N HIS A 198 0.54 -4.34 3.51
CA HIS A 198 0.42 -3.64 4.78
C HIS A 198 1.60 -3.98 5.68
N VAL A 199 2.38 -2.99 6.05
CA VAL A 199 3.63 -3.16 6.79
C VAL A 199 3.50 -2.60 8.19
N GLN A 200 3.65 -3.44 9.21
CA GLN A 200 3.85 -2.98 10.57
C GLN A 200 5.20 -2.27 10.66
N SER A 201 5.18 -0.93 10.72
CA SER A 201 6.35 -0.06 10.66
C SER A 201 6.45 0.82 11.92
N PRO A 202 6.86 0.26 13.08
CA PRO A 202 6.81 0.95 14.37
C PRO A 202 7.55 2.29 14.39
N CYS A 203 6.91 3.29 15.00
CA CYS A 203 7.50 4.58 15.30
C CYS A 203 8.27 4.52 16.63
N THR A 204 9.61 4.67 16.60
CA THR A 204 10.44 4.60 17.80
C THR A 204 10.25 5.79 18.76
N GLU A 205 9.73 6.91 18.26
CA GLU A 205 9.53 8.13 19.06
C GLU A 205 8.18 8.18 19.79
N TYR A 206 7.09 7.73 19.12
CA TYR A 206 5.74 7.96 19.63
C TYR A 206 4.95 6.68 19.87
N ASN A 207 5.27 5.58 19.17
CA ASN A 207 4.57 4.30 19.30
C ASN A 207 5.49 3.13 18.92
N ASN A 208 6.37 2.77 19.84
CA ASN A 208 7.31 1.67 19.62
C ASN A 208 6.65 0.31 19.90
N THR A 209 6.06 -0.26 18.87
CA THR A 209 5.36 -1.56 18.95
C THR A 209 6.24 -2.76 18.59
N PHE A 210 7.56 -2.59 18.39
CA PHE A 210 8.46 -3.70 18.03
C PHE A 210 8.42 -4.87 19.02
N GLU A 211 8.43 -4.59 20.33
CA GLU A 211 8.40 -5.65 21.35
C GLU A 211 7.05 -6.37 21.36
N ALA A 212 5.94 -5.66 21.24
CA ALA A 212 4.61 -6.25 21.19
C ALA A 212 4.43 -7.14 19.95
N LEU A 213 4.91 -6.68 18.78
CA LEU A 213 4.81 -7.45 17.54
C LEU A 213 5.66 -8.74 17.61
N LYS A 214 6.91 -8.66 18.08
CA LYS A 214 7.85 -9.80 18.10
C LYS A 214 7.70 -10.68 19.32
N GLY A 215 7.07 -10.18 20.37
CA GLY A 215 7.08 -10.79 21.68
C GLY A 215 8.43 -10.62 22.40
N ASN A 216 8.42 -10.95 23.69
CA ASN A 216 9.63 -11.02 24.53
C ASN A 216 9.48 -12.14 25.54
N ALA A 217 10.06 -13.31 25.23
CA ALA A 217 9.98 -14.50 26.09
C ALA A 217 10.57 -14.24 27.50
N LYS A 218 11.61 -13.39 27.61
CA LYS A 218 12.22 -13.05 28.93
C LYS A 218 11.27 -12.25 29.82
N LYS A 219 10.34 -11.49 29.21
CA LYS A 219 9.33 -10.70 29.91
C LYS A 219 7.96 -11.37 29.95
N GLY A 220 7.81 -12.57 29.39
CA GLY A 220 6.52 -13.26 29.29
C GLY A 220 5.54 -12.60 28.32
N ILE A 221 6.02 -11.79 27.36
CA ILE A 221 5.19 -11.11 26.37
C ILE A 221 5.09 -12.02 25.14
N PRO A 222 3.89 -12.55 24.79
CA PRO A 222 3.69 -13.31 23.56
C PRO A 222 3.75 -12.39 22.33
N PRO A 223 4.17 -12.89 21.16
CA PRO A 223 4.15 -12.10 19.93
C PRO A 223 2.70 -11.86 19.48
N LEU A 224 2.39 -10.63 19.05
CA LEU A 224 1.15 -10.32 18.35
C LEU A 224 1.20 -10.74 16.88
N ALA A 225 2.40 -10.70 16.28
CA ALA A 225 2.59 -11.11 14.89
C ALA A 225 2.83 -12.63 14.82
N TYR A 226 2.17 -13.27 13.86
CA TYR A 226 2.30 -14.69 13.58
C TYR A 226 2.31 -14.92 12.06
N ASP A 227 2.91 -16.04 11.62
CA ASP A 227 2.92 -16.37 10.20
C ASP A 227 1.56 -16.91 9.76
N VAL A 228 1.09 -16.50 8.58
CA VAL A 228 -0.05 -17.14 7.92
C VAL A 228 0.25 -18.64 7.80
N PRO A 229 -0.69 -19.54 8.15
CA PRO A 229 -0.46 -20.99 8.07
C PRO A 229 0.00 -21.44 6.68
N ASP A 230 0.89 -22.43 6.63
CA ASP A 230 1.44 -22.93 5.36
C ASP A 230 0.39 -23.59 4.45
N ASP A 231 -0.72 -24.05 5.02
CA ASP A 231 -1.86 -24.65 4.33
C ASP A 231 -2.97 -23.65 3.96
N HIS A 232 -2.73 -22.36 4.19
CA HIS A 232 -3.68 -21.31 3.83
C HIS A 232 -3.87 -21.21 2.31
N ASP A 233 -5.11 -21.30 1.86
CA ASP A 233 -5.46 -21.04 0.47
C ASP A 233 -5.63 -19.52 0.25
N GLU A 234 -4.63 -18.91 -0.37
CA GLU A 234 -4.61 -17.47 -0.67
C GLU A 234 -5.79 -17.04 -1.58
N SER A 235 -6.42 -17.96 -2.32
CA SER A 235 -7.56 -17.68 -3.18
C SER A 235 -8.91 -17.73 -2.46
N ASP A 236 -8.97 -18.28 -1.26
CA ASP A 236 -10.19 -18.36 -0.46
C ASP A 236 -10.43 -17.09 0.35
N LEU A 237 -11.37 -16.25 -0.15
CA LEU A 237 -11.77 -15.03 0.53
C LEU A 237 -12.32 -15.27 1.95
N ARG A 238 -12.93 -16.44 2.21
CA ARG A 238 -13.45 -16.76 3.54
C ARG A 238 -12.32 -17.01 4.52
N ALA A 239 -11.34 -17.84 4.14
CA ALA A 239 -10.14 -18.09 4.93
C ALA A 239 -9.36 -16.78 5.18
N ALA A 240 -9.23 -15.92 4.17
CA ALA A 240 -8.62 -14.60 4.32
C ALA A 240 -9.36 -13.71 5.34
N ASN A 241 -10.71 -13.71 5.34
CA ASN A 241 -11.50 -12.97 6.33
C ASN A 241 -11.34 -13.52 7.76
N GLU A 242 -11.18 -14.83 7.93
CA GLU A 242 -10.90 -15.42 9.24
C GLU A 242 -9.57 -14.91 9.81
N LEU A 243 -8.52 -14.84 8.99
CA LEU A 243 -7.25 -14.22 9.37
C LEU A 243 -7.41 -12.72 9.68
N ALA A 244 -8.22 -12.01 8.90
CA ALA A 244 -8.39 -10.55 9.02
C ALA A 244 -9.12 -10.10 10.29
N ILE A 245 -9.96 -10.97 10.88
CA ILE A 245 -10.69 -10.68 12.12
C ILE A 245 -9.97 -11.15 13.38
N ASP A 246 -8.88 -11.89 13.24
CA ASP A 246 -8.08 -12.33 14.38
C ASP A 246 -7.52 -11.14 15.18
N SER A 247 -7.27 -11.38 16.44
CA SER A 247 -6.70 -10.38 17.35
C SER A 247 -5.21 -10.11 17.12
N GLY A 248 -4.51 -11.02 16.46
CA GLY A 248 -3.10 -10.90 16.10
C GLY A 248 -2.86 -10.18 14.77
N VAL A 249 -1.62 -10.23 14.32
CA VAL A 249 -1.18 -9.66 13.03
C VAL A 249 -0.66 -10.81 12.16
N PRO A 250 -1.46 -11.32 11.22
CA PRO A 250 -1.01 -12.37 10.30
C PRO A 250 0.07 -11.81 9.35
N LEU A 251 1.17 -12.52 9.17
CA LEU A 251 2.28 -12.17 8.28
C LEU A 251 2.33 -13.13 7.11
N GLY A 252 2.24 -12.62 5.90
CA GLY A 252 2.20 -13.40 4.65
C GLY A 252 1.21 -12.82 3.67
N VAL A 253 0.87 -13.59 2.64
CA VAL A 253 -0.24 -13.29 1.74
C VAL A 253 -1.53 -13.78 2.38
N LEU A 254 -2.48 -12.88 2.58
CA LEU A 254 -3.80 -13.19 3.12
C LEU A 254 -4.79 -13.53 2.01
N TYR A 255 -4.69 -12.82 0.89
CA TYR A 255 -5.60 -13.00 -0.23
C TYR A 255 -4.96 -12.66 -1.56
N ARG A 256 -5.28 -13.44 -2.60
CA ARG A 256 -4.82 -13.25 -3.98
C ARG A 256 -5.88 -13.72 -4.97
N ASP A 257 -6.46 -12.80 -5.72
CA ASP A 257 -7.40 -13.09 -6.81
C ASP A 257 -6.85 -12.63 -8.15
N THR A 258 -6.37 -13.57 -8.95
CA THR A 258 -5.84 -13.32 -10.30
C THR A 258 -6.91 -13.52 -11.39
N SER A 259 -8.13 -13.89 -11.03
CA SER A 259 -9.22 -14.14 -11.99
C SER A 259 -9.89 -12.85 -12.47
N ARG A 260 -9.74 -11.77 -11.72
CA ARG A 260 -10.39 -10.48 -12.03
C ARG A 260 -9.57 -9.70 -13.05
N GLN A 261 -10.20 -9.34 -14.16
CA GLN A 261 -9.61 -8.46 -15.14
C GLN A 261 -9.29 -7.08 -14.56
N THR A 262 -8.16 -6.51 -14.99
CA THR A 262 -7.81 -5.12 -14.71
C THR A 262 -8.66 -4.15 -15.54
N LEU A 263 -8.70 -2.88 -15.15
CA LEU A 263 -9.38 -1.85 -15.94
C LEU A 263 -8.75 -1.71 -17.33
N ASP A 264 -7.42 -1.82 -17.44
CA ASP A 264 -6.70 -1.71 -18.71
C ASP A 264 -7.15 -2.82 -19.66
N GLN A 265 -7.22 -4.08 -19.22
CA GLN A 265 -7.74 -5.21 -20.02
C GLN A 265 -9.18 -4.97 -20.50
N LYS A 266 -10.05 -4.45 -19.61
CA LYS A 266 -11.44 -4.14 -19.97
C LYS A 266 -11.54 -2.99 -20.98
N ILE A 267 -10.69 -1.97 -20.85
CA ILE A 267 -10.62 -0.85 -21.81
C ILE A 267 -10.14 -1.35 -23.16
N ASP A 268 -9.14 -2.23 -23.21
CA ASP A 268 -8.62 -2.80 -24.44
C ASP A 268 -9.69 -3.60 -25.18
N GLU A 269 -10.46 -4.43 -24.47
CA GLU A 269 -11.60 -5.15 -25.05
C GLU A 269 -12.67 -4.22 -25.65
N VAL A 270 -13.02 -3.16 -24.91
CA VAL A 270 -13.99 -2.15 -25.38
C VAL A 270 -13.45 -1.41 -26.60
N THR A 271 -12.16 -1.04 -26.55
CA THR A 271 -11.48 -0.34 -27.65
C THR A 271 -11.41 -1.22 -28.90
N ALA A 272 -11.11 -2.51 -28.77
CA ALA A 272 -11.13 -3.46 -29.87
C ALA A 272 -12.52 -3.53 -30.54
N LYS A 273 -13.57 -3.69 -29.74
CA LYS A 273 -14.98 -3.69 -30.21
C LYS A 273 -15.37 -2.36 -30.89
N ALA A 274 -14.87 -1.23 -30.35
CA ALA A 274 -15.16 0.09 -30.92
C ALA A 274 -14.50 0.30 -32.28
N LYS A 275 -13.29 -0.25 -32.52
CA LYS A 275 -12.59 -0.17 -33.81
C LYS A 275 -13.32 -0.88 -34.95
N GLU A 276 -14.19 -1.83 -34.63
CA GLU A 276 -15.04 -2.54 -35.62
C GLU A 276 -16.23 -1.69 -36.09
N LYS A 277 -16.53 -0.58 -35.41
CA LYS A 277 -17.66 0.30 -35.69
C LYS A 277 -17.24 1.50 -36.53
N THR A 278 -18.09 1.90 -37.46
CA THR A 278 -17.90 3.17 -38.20
C THR A 278 -18.28 4.36 -37.33
N THR A 279 -17.71 5.53 -37.62
CA THR A 279 -18.08 6.79 -36.93
C THR A 279 -19.59 7.05 -37.02
N ALA A 280 -20.21 6.77 -38.17
CA ALA A 280 -21.65 6.91 -38.37
C ALA A 280 -22.47 6.02 -37.43
N SER A 281 -22.06 4.75 -37.24
CA SER A 281 -22.75 3.82 -36.33
C SER A 281 -22.59 4.18 -34.86
N LEU A 282 -21.47 4.81 -34.48
CA LEU A 282 -21.25 5.31 -33.12
C LEU A 282 -22.10 6.56 -32.84
N LEU A 283 -22.19 7.49 -33.83
CA LEU A 283 -23.03 8.70 -33.72
C LEU A 283 -24.52 8.33 -33.67
N ASP A 284 -24.97 7.35 -34.46
CA ASP A 284 -26.35 6.86 -34.42
C ASP A 284 -26.71 6.24 -33.07
N ALA A 285 -25.79 5.50 -32.46
CA ALA A 285 -25.98 4.92 -31.13
C ALA A 285 -26.08 5.97 -29.99
N LEU A 286 -25.48 7.15 -30.20
CA LEU A 286 -25.52 8.28 -29.25
C LEU A 286 -26.65 9.29 -29.55
N SER A 287 -27.30 9.16 -30.73
CA SER A 287 -28.41 10.05 -31.10
C SER A 287 -29.68 9.72 -30.29
N ILE A 288 -30.29 10.74 -29.70
CA ILE A 288 -31.62 10.63 -29.11
C ILE A 288 -32.60 10.64 -30.30
N ARG A 289 -33.25 9.50 -30.58
CA ARG A 289 -34.37 9.48 -31.54
C ARG A 289 -35.54 10.18 -30.86
N ALA A 290 -35.96 11.30 -31.42
CA ALA A 290 -37.24 11.90 -31.08
C ALA A 290 -38.32 10.99 -31.66
N ASP A 291 -39.10 10.35 -30.84
CA ASP A 291 -40.30 9.62 -31.23
C ASP A 291 -41.43 10.62 -31.65
#